data_4fc57e01f2a609668b5a8aaf5a60bd2c
#
_entry.id   4fc57e01f2a609668b5a8aaf5a60bd2c
#
_cell.length_a   1.000
_cell.length_b   1.000
_cell.length_c   1.000
_cell.angle_alpha   90.00
_cell.angle_beta   90.00
_cell.angle_gamma   90.00
#
_symmetry.space_group_name_H-M   'P 1'
#
loop_
_entity.id
_entity.type
_entity.pdbx_description
1 polymer ?
#
loop_
_entity_poly.entity_id
_entity_poly.type
_entity_poly.pdbx_seq_one_letter_code
_entity_poly.pdbx_strand_id
1 'polypeptide(L)'
;FPLERLAVMGLVEVLGRLPELLARRKRLVDTLIQQRPDVFIGIDAPDFNLGLELKLRRAGIKTVHYVSPSVWAWRQKRVLKIRDACDLMLTLFPFEAKFYDAHQVPVRFVGHPLADAIPLCADRAAARQALGLPADGLVVALMPGSRGGEVARLGDLFLSAAERLRAMRPGIRFVMPCASPERRLQLEQMLVTRDLPLTLLDGRSHD
;
A
#
# COMPACT_ATOMS: atom_id res chain seq x y z
N PHE A 1 4.79 15.40 -7.24
CA PHE A 1 5.57 14.95 -6.06
C PHE A 1 5.58 13.44 -6.08
N PRO A 2 6.75 12.79 -6.01
CA PRO A 2 6.83 11.34 -6.06
C PRO A 2 6.11 10.70 -4.86
N LEU A 3 5.23 9.73 -5.12
CA LEU A 3 4.44 9.01 -4.10
C LEU A 3 5.36 8.26 -3.10
N GLU A 4 6.52 7.81 -3.56
CA GLU A 4 7.54 7.13 -2.74
C GLU A 4 8.00 8.00 -1.55
N ARG A 5 7.93 9.33 -1.69
CA ARG A 5 8.25 10.26 -0.62
C ARG A 5 7.18 10.37 0.47
N LEU A 6 5.95 9.90 0.20
CA LEU A 6 4.88 9.77 1.20
C LEU A 6 4.82 8.35 1.80
N ALA A 7 5.30 7.35 1.07
CA ALA A 7 5.31 5.95 1.48
C ALA A 7 6.46 5.64 2.47
N VAL A 8 6.65 6.49 3.47
CA VAL A 8 7.72 6.34 4.49
C VAL A 8 7.23 5.42 5.60
N MET A 9 7.96 4.35 5.87
CA MET A 9 7.74 3.50 7.03
C MET A 9 9.01 3.41 7.89
N GLY A 10 8.86 3.75 9.16
CA GLY A 10 9.94 3.75 10.14
C GLY A 10 10.15 5.12 10.77
N LEU A 11 10.34 5.12 12.09
CA LEU A 11 10.39 6.35 12.90
C LEU A 11 11.51 7.31 12.41
N VAL A 12 12.66 6.76 12.07
CA VAL A 12 13.85 7.54 11.66
C VAL A 12 13.65 8.19 10.29
N GLU A 13 13.07 7.46 9.33
CA GLU A 13 12.82 7.95 7.99
C GLU A 13 11.72 9.02 7.97
N VAL A 14 10.67 8.84 8.78
CA VAL A 14 9.61 9.82 8.99
C VAL A 14 10.14 11.09 9.64
N LEU A 15 10.98 11.00 10.68
CA LEU A 15 11.53 12.15 11.39
C LEU A 15 12.41 13.02 10.47
N GLY A 16 13.22 12.40 9.61
CA GLY A 16 14.08 13.14 8.67
C GLY A 16 13.30 13.95 7.62
N ARG A 17 12.06 13.53 7.30
CA ARG A 17 11.21 14.20 6.28
C ARG A 17 10.05 15.01 6.87
N LEU A 18 9.88 14.97 8.18
CA LEU A 18 8.75 15.62 8.85
C LEU A 18 8.62 17.12 8.54
N PRO A 19 9.69 17.94 8.54
CA PRO A 19 9.59 19.36 8.21
C PRO A 19 9.07 19.60 6.77
N GLU A 20 9.56 18.82 5.80
CA GLU A 20 9.11 18.91 4.40
C GLU A 20 7.61 18.55 4.29
N LEU A 21 7.19 17.46 4.91
CA LEU A 21 5.79 17.00 4.88
C LEU A 21 4.86 18.02 5.55
N LEU A 22 5.26 18.59 6.67
CA LEU A 22 4.49 19.62 7.35
C LEU A 22 4.37 20.92 6.53
N ALA A 23 5.46 21.35 5.89
CA ALA A 23 5.44 22.53 5.02
C ALA A 23 4.54 22.32 3.80
N ARG A 24 4.60 21.13 3.18
CA ARG A 24 3.71 20.76 2.07
C ARG A 24 2.26 20.71 2.49
N ARG A 25 1.96 20.07 3.62
CA ARG A 25 0.59 20.04 4.16
C ARG A 25 0.05 21.44 4.41
N LYS A 26 0.89 22.34 4.95
CA LYS A 26 0.49 23.74 5.15
C LYS A 26 0.15 24.41 3.82
N ARG A 27 1.05 24.35 2.82
CA ARG A 27 0.81 24.92 1.49
C ARG A 27 -0.46 24.38 0.85
N LEU A 28 -0.69 23.06 0.94
CA LEU A 28 -1.88 22.43 0.39
C LEU A 28 -3.16 22.93 1.08
N VAL A 29 -3.14 23.07 2.40
CA VAL A 29 -4.24 23.68 3.16
C VAL A 29 -4.54 25.11 2.68
N ASP A 30 -3.50 25.94 2.60
CA ASP A 30 -3.64 27.36 2.21
C ASP A 30 -4.20 27.46 0.78
N THR A 31 -3.70 26.64 -0.15
CA THR A 31 -4.20 26.59 -1.53
C THR A 31 -5.67 26.16 -1.60
N LEU A 32 -6.04 25.08 -0.89
CA LEU A 32 -7.41 24.55 -0.92
C LEU A 32 -8.41 25.50 -0.24
N ILE A 33 -8.01 26.21 0.81
CA ILE A 33 -8.85 27.23 1.43
C ILE A 33 -9.10 28.40 0.46
N GLN A 34 -8.12 28.77 -0.36
CA GLN A 34 -8.29 29.80 -1.38
C GLN A 34 -9.16 29.33 -2.54
N GLN A 35 -8.98 28.10 -3.00
CA GLN A 35 -9.75 27.53 -4.12
C GLN A 35 -11.18 27.16 -3.75
N ARG A 36 -11.47 26.91 -2.47
CA ARG A 36 -12.76 26.52 -1.95
C ARG A 36 -13.45 25.39 -2.73
N PRO A 37 -12.84 24.21 -2.85
CA PRO A 37 -13.52 23.09 -3.50
C PRO A 37 -14.78 22.70 -2.72
N ASP A 38 -15.77 22.14 -3.40
CA ASP A 38 -17.00 21.66 -2.78
C ASP A 38 -16.74 20.53 -1.78
N VAL A 39 -15.76 19.67 -2.08
CA VAL A 39 -15.36 18.55 -1.24
C VAL A 39 -13.86 18.28 -1.39
N PHE A 40 -13.23 17.92 -0.29
CA PHE A 40 -11.89 17.32 -0.26
C PHE A 40 -11.98 15.84 0.08
N ILE A 41 -11.36 14.99 -0.72
CA ILE A 41 -11.29 13.54 -0.48
C ILE A 41 -9.85 13.17 -0.18
N GLY A 42 -9.55 12.84 1.08
CA GLY A 42 -8.26 12.28 1.48
C GLY A 42 -8.25 10.77 1.28
N ILE A 43 -7.25 10.26 0.58
CA ILE A 43 -7.13 8.83 0.31
C ILE A 43 -5.94 8.28 1.09
N ASP A 44 -6.19 7.30 1.99
CA ASP A 44 -5.16 6.67 2.85
C ASP A 44 -4.27 7.70 3.58
N ALA A 45 -3.03 7.35 3.93
CA ALA A 45 -2.06 8.22 4.62
C ALA A 45 -2.66 9.05 5.77
N PRO A 46 -3.31 8.41 6.76
CA PRO A 46 -4.13 9.10 7.76
C PRO A 46 -3.33 10.09 8.63
N ASP A 47 -2.04 9.87 8.82
CA ASP A 47 -1.19 10.79 9.59
C ASP A 47 -0.94 12.12 8.86
N PHE A 48 -1.00 12.10 7.52
CA PHE A 48 -0.93 13.30 6.70
C PHE A 48 -2.32 13.92 6.50
N ASN A 49 -3.29 13.11 6.03
CA ASN A 49 -4.60 13.59 5.57
C ASN A 49 -5.50 14.08 6.72
N LEU A 50 -5.62 13.36 7.84
CA LEU A 50 -6.51 13.77 8.94
C LEU A 50 -6.18 15.16 9.50
N GLY A 51 -4.88 15.52 9.52
CA GLY A 51 -4.49 16.85 9.96
C GLY A 51 -4.79 17.96 8.93
N LEU A 52 -4.87 17.62 7.66
CA LEU A 52 -5.27 18.50 6.58
C LEU A 52 -6.80 18.63 6.56
N GLU A 53 -7.53 17.52 6.58
CA GLU A 53 -8.99 17.44 6.63
C GLU A 53 -9.57 18.27 7.79
N LEU A 54 -8.99 18.13 9.00
CA LEU A 54 -9.44 18.93 10.15
C LEU A 54 -9.38 20.44 9.89
N LYS A 55 -8.32 20.90 9.21
CA LYS A 55 -8.18 22.34 8.89
C LYS A 55 -9.14 22.78 7.81
N LEU A 56 -9.35 21.96 6.77
CA LEU A 56 -10.29 22.24 5.70
C LEU A 56 -11.73 22.25 6.21
N ARG A 57 -12.10 21.28 7.05
CA ARG A 57 -13.42 21.22 7.67
C ARG A 57 -13.70 22.45 8.53
N ARG A 58 -12.72 22.90 9.31
CA ARG A 58 -12.82 24.16 10.09
C ARG A 58 -12.98 25.41 9.21
N ALA A 59 -12.47 25.35 7.98
CA ALA A 59 -12.64 26.41 6.98
C ALA A 59 -13.97 26.28 6.18
N GLY A 60 -14.83 25.32 6.54
CA GLY A 60 -16.14 25.10 5.92
C GLY A 60 -16.12 24.29 4.63
N ILE A 61 -15.00 23.64 4.31
CA ILE A 61 -14.90 22.71 3.19
C ILE A 61 -15.27 21.31 3.65
N LYS A 62 -16.16 20.61 2.92
CA LYS A 62 -16.55 19.24 3.22
C LYS A 62 -15.37 18.29 3.06
N THR A 63 -15.24 17.32 3.99
CA THR A 63 -14.11 16.38 4.01
C THR A 63 -14.57 14.94 4.04
N VAL A 64 -14.00 14.13 3.16
CA VAL A 64 -14.23 12.69 3.08
C VAL A 64 -12.87 11.99 3.21
N HIS A 65 -12.80 10.99 4.07
CA HIS A 65 -11.60 10.14 4.16
C HIS A 65 -11.90 8.76 3.59
N TYR A 66 -11.14 8.33 2.61
CA TYR A 66 -11.23 7.02 1.99
C TYR A 66 -10.05 6.15 2.42
N VAL A 67 -10.30 4.93 2.80
CA VAL A 67 -9.41 3.95 3.44
C VAL A 67 -9.18 4.23 4.93
N SER A 68 -10.00 3.56 5.75
CA SER A 68 -9.94 3.66 7.20
C SER A 68 -8.57 3.23 7.76
N PRO A 69 -7.94 4.01 8.64
CA PRO A 69 -6.83 3.49 9.43
C PRO A 69 -7.32 2.41 10.40
N SER A 70 -6.46 1.43 10.71
CA SER A 70 -6.81 0.28 11.56
C SER A 70 -7.02 0.64 13.05
N VAL A 71 -7.76 1.72 13.33
CA VAL A 71 -8.01 2.21 14.69
C VAL A 71 -8.89 1.26 15.51
N TRP A 72 -9.67 0.41 14.85
CA TRP A 72 -10.46 -0.65 15.48
C TRP A 72 -9.57 -1.72 16.15
N ALA A 73 -8.35 -1.96 15.63
CA ALA A 73 -7.42 -2.94 16.17
C ALA A 73 -6.51 -2.34 17.25
N TRP A 74 -6.10 -1.08 17.08
CA TRP A 74 -5.15 -0.42 18.00
C TRP A 74 -5.33 1.10 17.98
N ARG A 75 -4.97 1.78 19.08
CA ARG A 75 -5.13 3.24 19.24
C ARG A 75 -6.57 3.74 19.00
N GLN A 76 -7.56 3.03 19.52
CA GLN A 76 -8.98 3.32 19.32
C GLN A 76 -9.36 4.78 19.60
N LYS A 77 -8.72 5.42 20.60
CA LYS A 77 -8.96 6.85 20.93
C LYS A 77 -8.71 7.80 19.74
N ARG A 78 -8.00 7.34 18.70
CA ARG A 78 -7.78 8.13 17.49
C ARG A 78 -9.07 8.39 16.70
N VAL A 79 -10.11 7.58 16.92
CA VAL A 79 -11.44 7.78 16.32
C VAL A 79 -12.02 9.17 16.64
N LEU A 80 -11.72 9.75 17.79
CA LEU A 80 -12.17 11.10 18.15
C LEU A 80 -11.58 12.16 17.21
N LYS A 81 -10.31 12.03 16.85
CA LYS A 81 -9.67 12.92 15.87
C LYS A 81 -10.25 12.74 14.46
N ILE A 82 -10.60 11.50 14.11
CA ILE A 82 -11.24 11.19 12.84
C ILE A 82 -12.62 11.84 12.78
N ARG A 83 -13.42 11.73 13.84
CA ARG A 83 -14.72 12.36 13.96
C ARG A 83 -14.66 13.89 13.76
N ASP A 84 -13.63 14.51 14.31
CA ASP A 84 -13.45 15.96 14.19
C ASP A 84 -12.90 16.37 12.81
N ALA A 85 -12.22 15.46 12.10
CA ALA A 85 -11.55 15.74 10.82
C ALA A 85 -12.43 15.46 9.59
N CYS A 86 -13.31 14.44 9.65
CA CYS A 86 -14.07 13.98 8.48
C CYS A 86 -15.57 14.25 8.65
N ASP A 87 -16.22 14.67 7.56
CA ASP A 87 -17.67 14.64 7.45
C ASP A 87 -18.18 13.24 7.07
N LEU A 88 -17.36 12.44 6.38
CA LEU A 88 -17.69 11.07 6.01
C LEU A 88 -16.41 10.22 5.93
N MET A 89 -16.47 9.03 6.54
CA MET A 89 -15.47 7.98 6.43
C MET A 89 -15.97 6.92 5.43
N LEU A 90 -15.14 6.59 4.43
CA LEU A 90 -15.40 5.50 3.48
C LEU A 90 -14.50 4.32 3.83
N THR A 91 -15.09 3.18 4.18
CA THR A 91 -14.38 1.98 4.65
C THR A 91 -14.37 0.88 3.59
N LEU A 92 -13.28 0.09 3.59
CA LEU A 92 -13.09 -1.02 2.67
C LEU A 92 -13.67 -2.33 3.19
N PHE A 93 -13.90 -2.44 4.51
CA PHE A 93 -14.41 -3.66 5.13
C PHE A 93 -15.69 -3.40 5.92
N PRO A 94 -16.68 -4.32 5.88
CA PRO A 94 -17.98 -4.08 6.50
C PRO A 94 -17.94 -3.99 8.03
N PHE A 95 -16.97 -4.66 8.68
CA PHE A 95 -16.83 -4.61 10.14
C PHE A 95 -16.33 -3.26 10.65
N GLU A 96 -15.61 -2.49 9.83
CA GLU A 96 -15.12 -1.16 10.19
C GLU A 96 -16.26 -0.17 10.39
N ALA A 97 -17.30 -0.26 9.56
CA ALA A 97 -18.46 0.62 9.66
C ALA A 97 -19.10 0.56 11.06
N LYS A 98 -19.28 -0.64 11.62
CA LYS A 98 -19.83 -0.82 12.97
C LYS A 98 -19.01 -0.12 14.04
N PHE A 99 -17.68 -0.11 13.90
CA PHE A 99 -16.79 0.58 14.84
C PHE A 99 -16.99 2.09 14.77
N TYR A 100 -17.08 2.67 13.58
CA TYR A 100 -17.27 4.11 13.39
C TYR A 100 -18.66 4.57 13.82
N ASP A 101 -19.71 3.81 13.52
CA ASP A 101 -21.09 4.07 13.96
C ASP A 101 -21.18 4.15 15.49
N ALA A 102 -20.52 3.22 16.20
CA ALA A 102 -20.48 3.21 17.68
C ALA A 102 -19.79 4.46 18.27
N HIS A 103 -18.98 5.16 17.47
CA HIS A 103 -18.28 6.38 17.88
C HIS A 103 -18.88 7.67 17.24
N GLN A 104 -20.06 7.56 16.64
CA GLN A 104 -20.77 8.68 16.01
C GLN A 104 -19.95 9.37 14.89
N VAL A 105 -19.18 8.61 14.14
CA VAL A 105 -18.50 9.06 12.94
C VAL A 105 -19.36 8.67 11.74
N PRO A 106 -19.83 9.62 10.90
CA PRO A 106 -20.53 9.27 9.68
C PRO A 106 -19.66 8.36 8.81
N VAL A 107 -20.19 7.19 8.47
CA VAL A 107 -19.42 6.15 7.76
C VAL A 107 -20.23 5.48 6.68
N ARG A 108 -19.55 5.07 5.61
CA ARG A 108 -20.13 4.22 4.57
C ARG A 108 -19.15 3.12 4.19
N PHE A 109 -19.59 1.87 4.25
CA PHE A 109 -18.87 0.76 3.63
C PHE A 109 -19.05 0.85 2.11
N VAL A 110 -17.95 0.86 1.37
CA VAL A 110 -17.93 1.01 -0.11
C VAL A 110 -17.34 -0.19 -0.84
N GLY A 111 -16.82 -1.17 -0.11
CA GLY A 111 -16.13 -2.32 -0.68
C GLY A 111 -14.65 -2.07 -0.97
N HIS A 112 -13.95 -3.13 -1.33
CA HIS A 112 -12.53 -3.08 -1.67
C HIS A 112 -12.36 -3.18 -3.19
N PRO A 113 -11.69 -2.24 -3.86
CA PRO A 113 -11.56 -2.25 -5.33
C PRO A 113 -10.97 -3.54 -5.90
N LEU A 114 -10.06 -4.20 -5.16
CA LEU A 114 -9.49 -5.47 -5.59
C LEU A 114 -10.51 -6.62 -5.58
N ALA A 115 -11.60 -6.51 -4.83
CA ALA A 115 -12.66 -7.52 -4.86
C ALA A 115 -13.39 -7.55 -6.20
N ASP A 116 -13.43 -6.42 -6.90
CA ASP A 116 -14.02 -6.33 -8.25
C ASP A 116 -12.99 -6.65 -9.35
N ALA A 117 -11.70 -6.37 -9.08
CA ALA A 117 -10.63 -6.53 -10.06
C ALA A 117 -10.07 -7.96 -10.12
N ILE A 118 -10.06 -8.68 -8.98
CA ILE A 118 -9.50 -10.04 -8.89
C ILE A 118 -10.61 -11.07 -9.13
N PRO A 119 -10.53 -11.90 -10.18
CA PRO A 119 -11.54 -12.92 -10.44
C PRO A 119 -11.55 -13.98 -9.35
N LEU A 120 -12.74 -14.49 -9.01
CA LEU A 120 -12.91 -15.59 -8.04
C LEU A 120 -12.26 -16.89 -8.53
N CYS A 121 -12.26 -17.11 -9.85
CA CYS A 121 -11.62 -18.25 -10.49
C CYS A 121 -10.48 -17.76 -11.36
N ALA A 122 -9.25 -18.05 -10.93
CA ALA A 122 -8.07 -17.68 -11.70
C ALA A 122 -7.87 -18.64 -12.89
N ASP A 123 -7.67 -18.09 -14.09
CA ASP A 123 -7.20 -18.88 -15.24
C ASP A 123 -5.67 -19.04 -15.15
N ARG A 124 -5.28 -20.14 -14.50
CA ARG A 124 -3.86 -20.47 -14.29
C ARG A 124 -3.10 -20.68 -15.60
N ALA A 125 -3.74 -21.21 -16.64
CA ALA A 125 -3.08 -21.46 -17.92
C ALA A 125 -2.81 -20.15 -18.63
N ALA A 126 -3.80 -19.26 -18.71
CA ALA A 126 -3.65 -17.94 -19.29
C ALA A 126 -2.62 -17.09 -18.51
N ALA A 127 -2.63 -17.11 -17.17
CA ALA A 127 -1.67 -16.40 -16.35
C ALA A 127 -0.23 -16.89 -16.60
N ARG A 128 0.00 -18.20 -16.65
CA ARG A 128 1.33 -18.75 -16.97
C ARG A 128 1.81 -18.35 -18.36
N GLN A 129 0.94 -18.41 -19.35
CA GLN A 129 1.23 -17.97 -20.71
C GLN A 129 1.61 -16.47 -20.74
N ALA A 130 0.80 -15.64 -20.10
CA ALA A 130 1.01 -14.19 -20.05
C ALA A 130 2.32 -13.79 -19.32
N LEU A 131 2.77 -14.60 -18.37
CA LEU A 131 4.01 -14.41 -17.60
C LEU A 131 5.22 -15.12 -18.22
N GLY A 132 5.05 -15.81 -19.36
CA GLY A 132 6.13 -16.58 -20.01
C GLY A 132 6.63 -17.76 -19.18
N LEU A 133 5.76 -18.33 -18.35
CA LEU A 133 6.07 -19.45 -17.47
C LEU A 133 5.74 -20.80 -18.14
N PRO A 134 6.43 -21.88 -17.76
CA PRO A 134 6.08 -23.21 -18.25
C PRO A 134 4.63 -23.59 -17.92
N ALA A 135 3.95 -24.27 -18.85
CA ALA A 135 2.57 -24.73 -18.64
C ALA A 135 2.44 -25.60 -17.38
N ASP A 136 3.43 -26.44 -17.15
CA ASP A 136 3.50 -27.39 -16.04
C ASP A 136 4.65 -27.10 -15.08
N GLY A 137 4.70 -27.82 -13.99
CA GLY A 137 5.72 -27.71 -12.97
C GLY A 137 5.37 -26.78 -11.81
N LEU A 138 6.24 -26.77 -10.82
CA LEU A 138 6.09 -25.95 -9.62
C LEU A 138 6.65 -24.56 -9.83
N VAL A 139 5.80 -23.55 -9.64
CA VAL A 139 6.19 -22.13 -9.64
C VAL A 139 5.91 -21.56 -8.25
N VAL A 140 6.89 -20.86 -7.69
CA VAL A 140 6.78 -20.20 -6.39
C VAL A 140 6.98 -18.71 -6.55
N ALA A 141 6.01 -17.93 -6.09
CA ALA A 141 6.12 -16.48 -6.01
C ALA A 141 6.90 -16.07 -4.75
N LEU A 142 7.92 -15.24 -4.92
CA LEU A 142 8.69 -14.64 -3.85
C LEU A 142 8.26 -13.18 -3.70
N MET A 143 7.77 -12.79 -2.53
CA MET A 143 7.24 -11.46 -2.28
C MET A 143 7.92 -10.82 -1.07
N PRO A 144 9.19 -10.37 -1.18
CA PRO A 144 9.98 -9.84 -0.06
C PRO A 144 9.52 -8.45 0.40
N GLY A 145 8.63 -7.79 -0.35
CA GLY A 145 8.08 -6.49 -0.05
C GLY A 145 8.07 -5.55 -1.24
N SER A 146 7.36 -4.44 -1.10
CA SER A 146 7.19 -3.40 -2.12
C SER A 146 8.04 -2.15 -1.86
N ARG A 147 8.57 -1.99 -0.64
CA ARG A 147 9.37 -0.84 -0.22
C ARG A 147 10.85 -1.18 -0.14
N GLY A 148 11.71 -0.17 -0.40
CA GLY A 148 13.17 -0.37 -0.40
C GLY A 148 13.71 -0.95 0.91
N GLY A 149 13.22 -0.50 2.05
CA GLY A 149 13.61 -1.01 3.37
C GLY A 149 13.12 -2.43 3.67
N GLU A 150 11.99 -2.85 3.11
CA GLU A 150 11.48 -4.23 3.21
C GLU A 150 12.38 -5.15 2.38
N VAL A 151 12.60 -4.81 1.11
CA VAL A 151 13.45 -5.58 0.20
C VAL A 151 14.87 -5.69 0.74
N ALA A 152 15.44 -4.61 1.28
CA ALA A 152 16.80 -4.64 1.87
C ALA A 152 16.92 -5.59 3.06
N ARG A 153 15.85 -5.74 3.86
CA ARG A 153 15.86 -6.62 5.05
C ARG A 153 15.50 -8.07 4.73
N LEU A 154 14.57 -8.27 3.80
CA LEU A 154 13.98 -9.59 3.55
C LEU A 154 14.47 -10.24 2.25
N GLY A 155 14.98 -9.46 1.30
CA GLY A 155 15.36 -9.96 -0.01
C GLY A 155 16.35 -11.14 0.05
N ASP A 156 17.46 -10.99 0.77
CA ASP A 156 18.44 -12.05 0.93
C ASP A 156 17.89 -13.32 1.61
N LEU A 157 16.98 -13.14 2.59
CA LEU A 157 16.34 -14.27 3.25
C LEU A 157 15.45 -15.05 2.27
N PHE A 158 14.64 -14.35 1.46
CA PHE A 158 13.79 -14.98 0.45
C PHE A 158 14.60 -15.67 -0.64
N LEU A 159 15.69 -15.05 -1.11
CA LEU A 159 16.57 -15.64 -2.12
C LEU A 159 17.29 -16.88 -1.58
N SER A 160 17.79 -16.85 -0.33
CA SER A 160 18.41 -17.99 0.31
C SER A 160 17.41 -19.14 0.55
N ALA A 161 16.16 -18.84 0.85
CA ALA A 161 15.11 -19.85 0.92
C ALA A 161 14.82 -20.47 -0.46
N ALA A 162 14.84 -19.66 -1.52
CA ALA A 162 14.68 -20.16 -2.89
C ALA A 162 15.82 -21.10 -3.32
N GLU A 163 17.06 -20.79 -2.97
CA GLU A 163 18.23 -21.67 -3.22
C GLU A 163 18.05 -23.03 -2.54
N ARG A 164 17.62 -23.04 -1.28
CA ARG A 164 17.33 -24.28 -0.55
C ARG A 164 16.20 -25.08 -1.19
N LEU A 165 15.11 -24.40 -1.59
CA LEU A 165 14.00 -25.05 -2.27
C LEU A 165 14.43 -25.64 -3.62
N ARG A 166 15.26 -24.92 -4.38
CA ARG A 166 15.83 -25.43 -5.65
C ARG A 166 16.66 -26.70 -5.44
N ALA A 167 17.49 -26.71 -4.40
CA ALA A 167 18.30 -27.90 -4.07
C ALA A 167 17.42 -29.12 -3.75
N MET A 168 16.28 -28.92 -3.08
CA MET A 168 15.32 -29.98 -2.74
C MET A 168 14.43 -30.37 -3.93
N ARG A 169 14.17 -29.46 -4.87
CA ARG A 169 13.28 -29.61 -6.03
C ARG A 169 13.90 -28.96 -7.27
N PRO A 170 14.79 -29.63 -8.02
CA PRO A 170 15.53 -29.03 -9.13
C PRO A 170 14.68 -28.43 -10.25
N GLY A 171 13.46 -28.92 -10.46
CA GLY A 171 12.52 -28.43 -11.48
C GLY A 171 11.70 -27.19 -11.08
N ILE A 172 11.91 -26.66 -9.86
CA ILE A 172 11.16 -25.48 -9.38
C ILE A 172 11.54 -24.21 -10.14
N ARG A 173 10.57 -23.35 -10.40
CA ARG A 173 10.75 -21.99 -10.94
C ARG A 173 10.29 -20.95 -9.92
N PHE A 174 10.89 -19.78 -9.99
CA PHE A 174 10.52 -18.67 -9.11
C PHE A 174 10.08 -17.47 -9.94
N VAL A 175 9.11 -16.72 -9.41
CA VAL A 175 8.72 -15.41 -9.93
C VAL A 175 8.78 -14.40 -8.79
N MET A 176 9.13 -13.16 -9.12
CA MET A 176 9.18 -12.09 -8.12
C MET A 176 8.67 -10.79 -8.75
N PRO A 177 7.46 -10.32 -8.36
CA PRO A 177 6.94 -9.06 -8.84
C PRO A 177 7.72 -7.88 -8.25
N CYS A 178 8.10 -6.94 -9.10
CA CYS A 178 8.78 -5.71 -8.75
C CYS A 178 7.78 -4.57 -8.69
N ALA A 179 7.68 -3.92 -7.53
CA ALA A 179 6.70 -2.84 -7.31
C ALA A 179 7.04 -1.54 -8.06
N SER A 180 8.30 -1.33 -8.41
CA SER A 180 8.78 -0.18 -9.18
C SER A 180 10.12 -0.49 -9.87
N PRO A 181 10.57 0.35 -10.83
CA PRO A 181 11.87 0.20 -11.47
C PRO A 181 13.03 0.20 -10.48
N GLU A 182 12.96 1.01 -9.42
CA GLU A 182 13.99 1.05 -8.38
C GLU A 182 14.04 -0.25 -7.58
N ARG A 183 12.88 -0.87 -7.34
CA ARG A 183 12.81 -2.18 -6.67
C ARG A 183 13.35 -3.28 -7.57
N ARG A 184 13.07 -3.20 -8.85
CA ARG A 184 13.67 -4.11 -9.85
C ARG A 184 15.19 -4.04 -9.82
N LEU A 185 15.76 -2.84 -9.93
CA LEU A 185 17.21 -2.63 -9.89
C LEU A 185 17.83 -3.15 -8.57
N GLN A 186 17.18 -2.89 -7.44
CA GLN A 186 17.64 -3.41 -6.14
C GLN A 186 17.66 -4.94 -6.10
N LEU A 187 16.63 -5.61 -6.63
CA LEU A 187 16.56 -7.07 -6.69
C LEU A 187 17.57 -7.66 -7.69
N GLU A 188 17.75 -7.01 -8.84
CA GLU A 188 18.78 -7.41 -9.81
C GLU A 188 20.19 -7.39 -9.19
N GLN A 189 20.51 -6.35 -8.41
CA GLN A 189 21.79 -6.28 -7.68
C GLN A 189 21.96 -7.44 -6.70
N MET A 190 20.90 -7.84 -6.00
CA MET A 190 20.95 -8.98 -5.06
C MET A 190 21.07 -10.33 -5.78
N LEU A 191 20.69 -10.41 -7.05
CA LEU A 191 20.74 -11.62 -7.86
C LEU A 191 22.06 -11.83 -8.59
N VAL A 192 22.92 -10.82 -8.71
CA VAL A 192 24.16 -10.87 -9.49
C VAL A 192 25.04 -12.10 -9.17
N THR A 193 25.09 -12.50 -7.89
CA THR A 193 25.91 -13.63 -7.42
C THR A 193 25.13 -14.93 -7.24
N ARG A 194 23.86 -14.98 -7.65
CA ARG A 194 22.95 -16.10 -7.38
C ARG A 194 22.47 -16.74 -8.68
N ASP A 195 22.65 -18.04 -8.79
CA ASP A 195 22.12 -18.84 -9.90
C ASP A 195 20.75 -19.40 -9.51
N LEU A 196 19.69 -18.63 -9.75
CA LEU A 196 18.32 -19.02 -9.49
C LEU A 196 17.46 -18.96 -10.76
N PRO A 197 16.61 -19.96 -11.02
CA PRO A 197 15.62 -19.93 -12.12
C PRO A 197 14.47 -19.00 -11.74
N LEU A 198 14.77 -17.70 -11.60
CA LEU A 198 13.88 -16.66 -11.11
C LEU A 198 13.61 -15.63 -12.21
N THR A 199 12.33 -15.34 -12.43
CA THR A 199 11.86 -14.31 -13.35
C THR A 199 11.38 -13.10 -12.55
N LEU A 200 11.98 -11.92 -12.80
CA LEU A 200 11.48 -10.65 -12.27
C LEU A 200 10.35 -10.14 -13.16
N LEU A 201 9.24 -9.75 -12.54
CA LEU A 201 8.04 -9.27 -13.24
C LEU A 201 7.81 -7.80 -12.89
N ASP A 202 7.61 -6.96 -13.90
CA ASP A 202 7.31 -5.54 -13.69
C ASP A 202 5.82 -5.35 -13.36
N GLY A 203 5.53 -4.95 -12.14
CA GLY A 203 4.15 -4.90 -11.65
C GLY A 203 3.57 -6.30 -11.49
N ARG A 204 2.53 -6.62 -12.19
CA ARG A 204 1.89 -7.94 -12.38
C ARG A 204 1.75 -8.81 -11.11
N SER A 205 1.62 -8.19 -9.95
CA SER A 205 1.46 -8.89 -8.67
C SER A 205 0.06 -9.49 -8.49
N HIS A 206 -0.85 -9.21 -9.42
CA HIS A 206 -2.24 -9.68 -9.39
C HIS A 206 -2.53 -10.75 -10.45
N ASP A 207 -1.55 -11.07 -11.32
CA ASP A 207 -1.62 -12.15 -12.31
C ASP A 207 -1.13 -13.46 -11.70
#